data_fd9e6d6dfb5d8c95fcbd0c12c40b6e5f
#
_entry.id   fd9e6d6dfb5d8c95fcbd0c12c40b6e5f
#
_cell.length_a   1.000
_cell.length_b   1.000
_cell.length_c   1.000
_cell.angle_alpha   90.00
_cell.angle_beta   90.00
_cell.angle_gamma   90.00
#
_symmetry.space_group_name_H-M   'P 1'
#
loop_
_entity.id
_entity.type
_entity.pdbx_description
1 polymer ?
#
loop_
_entity_poly.entity_id
_entity_poly.type
_entity_poly.pdbx_seq_one_letter_code
_entity_poly.pdbx_strand_id
1 'polypeptide(L)'
;MSDHIEPSDRQYMRNYKTASPELLQAYTDFSAAVFAEEGREIPKKYRELMAVAVSISKQCPYCIEAHSKAAVKAGATEKEVAEAIWVASAIGAGSAYTHGRQSFKQVPHEH
;
A
#
# COMPACT_ATOMS: atom_id res chain seq x y z
N MET A 1 17.00 2.88 -3.11
CA MET A 1 16.82 1.85 -4.14
C MET A 1 16.08 0.65 -3.57
N SER A 2 15.19 0.12 -4.32
CA SER A 2 14.46 -1.06 -3.86
C SER A 2 15.28 -2.33 -4.08
N ASP A 3 15.52 -3.08 -3.01
CA ASP A 3 16.21 -4.37 -3.10
C ASP A 3 15.26 -5.49 -3.52
N HIS A 4 13.96 -5.16 -3.66
CA HIS A 4 12.91 -6.16 -3.87
C HIS A 4 12.41 -6.21 -5.30
N ILE A 5 12.79 -5.24 -6.13
CA ILE A 5 12.35 -5.13 -7.50
C ILE A 5 13.56 -5.02 -8.40
N GLU A 6 13.81 -6.10 -9.13
CA GLU A 6 14.89 -6.10 -10.11
C GLU A 6 14.38 -5.46 -11.40
N PRO A 7 15.22 -4.68 -12.09
CA PRO A 7 14.82 -4.11 -13.38
C PRO A 7 14.32 -5.15 -14.37
N SER A 8 14.91 -6.36 -14.33
CA SER A 8 14.53 -7.45 -15.20
C SER A 8 13.10 -7.94 -14.95
N ASP A 9 12.58 -7.75 -13.74
CA ASP A 9 11.22 -8.19 -13.40
C ASP A 9 10.16 -7.45 -14.18
N ARG A 10 10.48 -6.24 -14.66
CA ARG A 10 9.53 -5.44 -15.43
C ARG A 10 9.14 -6.10 -16.74
N GLN A 11 10.01 -6.94 -17.29
CA GLN A 11 9.68 -7.65 -18.52
C GLN A 11 8.49 -8.59 -18.33
N TYR A 12 8.31 -9.09 -17.11
CA TYR A 12 7.23 -10.03 -16.82
C TYR A 12 5.87 -9.37 -16.74
N MET A 13 5.82 -8.04 -16.67
CA MET A 13 4.56 -7.32 -16.76
C MET A 13 3.92 -7.50 -18.12
N ARG A 14 4.72 -7.75 -19.15
CA ARG A 14 4.24 -8.02 -20.49
C ARG A 14 3.44 -9.32 -20.58
N ASN A 15 3.70 -10.22 -19.64
CA ASN A 15 2.99 -11.50 -19.60
C ASN A 15 1.50 -11.28 -19.39
N TYR A 16 1.13 -10.27 -18.61
CA TYR A 16 -0.28 -9.93 -18.42
C TYR A 16 -0.94 -9.49 -19.71
N LYS A 17 -0.23 -8.71 -20.53
CA LYS A 17 -0.78 -8.23 -21.80
C LYS A 17 -1.01 -9.38 -22.78
N THR A 18 -0.15 -10.38 -22.71
CA THR A 18 -0.24 -11.53 -23.60
C THR A 18 -1.26 -12.54 -23.10
N ALA A 19 -1.21 -12.86 -21.79
CA ALA A 19 -2.00 -13.94 -21.24
C ALA A 19 -3.42 -13.52 -20.82
N SER A 20 -3.59 -12.26 -20.40
CA SER A 20 -4.89 -11.80 -19.88
C SER A 20 -5.10 -10.30 -20.14
N PRO A 21 -5.14 -9.88 -21.41
CA PRO A 21 -5.23 -8.45 -21.73
C PRO A 21 -6.49 -7.78 -21.20
N GLU A 22 -7.61 -8.49 -21.21
CA GLU A 22 -8.88 -7.93 -20.74
C GLU A 22 -8.87 -7.68 -19.23
N LEU A 23 -8.30 -8.62 -18.47
CA LEU A 23 -8.22 -8.47 -17.02
C LEU A 23 -7.25 -7.36 -16.65
N LEU A 24 -6.13 -7.29 -17.37
CA LEU A 24 -5.17 -6.20 -17.14
C LEU A 24 -5.83 -4.85 -17.39
N GLN A 25 -6.58 -4.72 -18.48
CA GLN A 25 -7.25 -3.45 -18.79
C GLN A 25 -8.27 -3.10 -17.72
N ALA A 26 -9.04 -4.08 -17.25
CA ALA A 26 -10.04 -3.85 -16.20
C ALA A 26 -9.36 -3.38 -14.91
N TYR A 27 -8.25 -4.01 -14.54
CA TYR A 27 -7.51 -3.59 -13.34
C TYR A 27 -6.94 -2.18 -13.51
N THR A 28 -6.36 -1.91 -14.68
CA THR A 28 -5.76 -0.59 -14.96
C THR A 28 -6.83 0.50 -14.89
N ASP A 29 -8.00 0.25 -15.46
CA ASP A 29 -9.11 1.20 -15.45
C ASP A 29 -9.61 1.42 -14.03
N PHE A 30 -9.72 0.35 -13.24
CA PHE A 30 -10.13 0.44 -11.85
C PHE A 30 -9.14 1.27 -11.04
N SER A 31 -7.85 0.98 -11.16
CA SER A 31 -6.82 1.72 -10.44
C SER A 31 -6.81 3.20 -10.84
N ALA A 32 -6.95 3.48 -12.14
CA ALA A 32 -6.99 4.86 -12.62
C ALA A 32 -8.18 5.61 -12.05
N ALA A 33 -9.32 4.94 -11.89
CA ALA A 33 -10.51 5.56 -11.31
C ALA A 33 -10.30 5.87 -9.84
N VAL A 34 -9.68 4.96 -9.09
CA VAL A 34 -9.38 5.17 -7.66
C VAL A 34 -8.45 6.36 -7.46
N PHE A 35 -7.45 6.49 -8.33
CA PHE A 35 -6.43 7.54 -8.19
C PHE A 35 -6.63 8.70 -9.18
N ALA A 36 -7.85 8.93 -9.63
CA ALA A 36 -8.15 10.05 -10.52
C ALA A 36 -7.80 11.39 -9.86
N GLU A 37 -7.32 12.34 -10.68
CA GLU A 37 -6.97 13.68 -10.19
C GLU A 37 -8.20 14.41 -9.68
N GLU A 38 -9.31 14.27 -10.38
CA GLU A 38 -10.54 15.02 -10.15
C GLU A 38 -11.70 14.07 -9.87
N GLY A 39 -12.77 14.62 -9.30
CA GLY A 39 -14.03 13.89 -9.18
C GLY A 39 -14.12 12.96 -7.98
N ARG A 40 -13.23 13.14 -6.98
CA ARG A 40 -13.26 12.36 -5.75
C ARG A 40 -13.36 13.30 -4.56
N GLU A 41 -14.01 12.83 -3.50
CA GLU A 41 -14.19 13.63 -2.28
C GLU A 41 -12.89 13.88 -1.53
N ILE A 42 -12.04 12.85 -1.44
CA ILE A 42 -10.77 12.96 -0.74
C ILE A 42 -9.71 13.44 -1.73
N PRO A 43 -9.02 14.55 -1.43
CA PRO A 43 -7.99 15.07 -2.34
C PRO A 43 -6.92 14.03 -2.67
N LYS A 44 -6.35 14.13 -3.85
CA LYS A 44 -5.37 13.19 -4.39
C LYS A 44 -4.19 12.97 -3.43
N LYS A 45 -3.67 14.04 -2.84
CA LYS A 45 -2.56 13.95 -1.89
C LYS A 45 -2.86 12.96 -0.77
N TYR A 46 -4.06 13.05 -0.20
CA TYR A 46 -4.42 12.19 0.93
C TYR A 46 -4.71 10.77 0.49
N ARG A 47 -5.28 10.59 -0.70
CA ARG A 47 -5.45 9.24 -1.24
C ARG A 47 -4.12 8.56 -1.48
N GLU A 48 -3.11 9.32 -1.93
CA GLU A 48 -1.77 8.75 -2.11
C GLU A 48 -1.11 8.44 -0.77
N LEU A 49 -1.32 9.29 0.24
CA LEU A 49 -0.80 9.01 1.59
C LEU A 49 -1.47 7.76 2.19
N MET A 50 -2.77 7.59 1.95
CA MET A 50 -3.45 6.36 2.34
C MET A 50 -2.84 5.15 1.64
N ALA A 51 -2.54 5.30 0.35
CA ALA A 51 -1.93 4.23 -0.43
C ALA A 51 -0.55 3.87 0.11
N VAL A 52 0.22 4.86 0.58
CA VAL A 52 1.52 4.60 1.22
C VAL A 52 1.31 3.73 2.46
N ALA A 53 0.38 4.11 3.35
CA ALA A 53 0.12 3.36 4.56
C ALA A 53 -0.35 1.93 4.27
N VAL A 54 -1.28 1.78 3.32
CA VAL A 54 -1.79 0.47 2.93
C VAL A 54 -0.69 -0.37 2.30
N SER A 55 0.14 0.24 1.45
CA SER A 55 1.24 -0.46 0.77
C SER A 55 2.23 -1.02 1.78
N ILE A 56 2.54 -0.24 2.83
CA ILE A 56 3.43 -0.68 3.90
C ILE A 56 2.80 -1.87 4.63
N SER A 57 1.52 -1.77 4.97
CA SER A 57 0.81 -2.84 5.66
C SER A 57 0.74 -4.12 4.83
N LYS A 58 0.64 -3.98 3.52
CA LYS A 58 0.63 -5.11 2.59
C LYS A 58 2.03 -5.61 2.25
N GLN A 59 3.07 -4.92 2.71
CA GLN A 59 4.46 -5.26 2.44
C GLN A 59 4.73 -5.39 0.93
N CYS A 60 4.28 -4.37 0.19
CA CYS A 60 4.39 -4.34 -1.26
C CYS A 60 5.45 -3.29 -1.67
N PRO A 61 6.72 -3.70 -1.88
CA PRO A 61 7.79 -2.73 -2.19
C PRO A 61 7.50 -1.89 -3.42
N TYR A 62 6.95 -2.49 -4.46
CA TYR A 62 6.59 -1.76 -5.67
C TYR A 62 5.55 -0.68 -5.38
N CYS A 63 4.52 -1.02 -4.60
CA CYS A 63 3.46 -0.09 -4.25
C CYS A 63 3.99 1.03 -3.38
N ILE A 64 4.87 0.72 -2.41
CA ILE A 64 5.49 1.71 -1.53
C ILE A 64 6.23 2.74 -2.37
N GLU A 65 7.06 2.29 -3.31
CA GLU A 65 7.84 3.18 -4.15
C GLU A 65 6.93 4.05 -5.03
N ALA A 66 5.99 3.43 -5.73
CA ALA A 66 5.12 4.13 -6.67
C ALA A 66 4.25 5.17 -5.97
N HIS A 67 3.61 4.80 -4.87
CA HIS A 67 2.69 5.70 -4.19
C HIS A 67 3.39 6.74 -3.33
N SER A 68 4.60 6.45 -2.84
CA SER A 68 5.40 7.48 -2.16
C SER A 68 5.79 8.57 -3.13
N LYS A 69 6.22 8.21 -4.35
CA LYS A 69 6.53 9.18 -5.39
C LYS A 69 5.29 9.99 -5.77
N ALA A 70 4.15 9.30 -5.93
CA ALA A 70 2.90 9.96 -6.28
C ALA A 70 2.43 10.92 -5.19
N ALA A 71 2.61 10.55 -3.92
CA ALA A 71 2.25 11.41 -2.79
C ALA A 71 3.06 12.72 -2.82
N VAL A 72 4.38 12.60 -3.02
CA VAL A 72 5.25 13.77 -3.11
C VAL A 72 4.85 14.64 -4.29
N LYS A 73 4.58 14.04 -5.43
CA LYS A 73 4.14 14.76 -6.62
C LYS A 73 2.82 15.49 -6.38
N ALA A 74 1.94 14.93 -5.55
CA ALA A 74 0.66 15.55 -5.20
C ALA A 74 0.80 16.58 -4.07
N GLY A 75 2.01 16.83 -3.59
CA GLY A 75 2.28 17.89 -2.63
C GLY A 75 2.48 17.42 -1.20
N ALA A 76 2.62 16.13 -0.96
CA ALA A 76 2.86 15.63 0.39
C ALA A 76 4.24 16.04 0.88
N THR A 77 4.31 16.44 2.15
CA THR A 77 5.56 16.81 2.79
C THR A 77 6.19 15.57 3.44
N GLU A 78 7.46 15.69 3.79
CA GLU A 78 8.16 14.63 4.51
C GLU A 78 7.45 14.29 5.82
N LYS A 79 6.96 15.31 6.53
CA LYS A 79 6.21 15.08 7.77
C LYS A 79 4.92 14.31 7.54
N GLU A 80 4.22 14.65 6.47
CA GLU A 80 2.97 13.95 6.13
C GLU A 80 3.23 12.49 5.78
N VAL A 81 4.29 12.24 5.02
CA VAL A 81 4.66 10.86 4.69
C VAL A 81 5.04 10.09 5.96
N ALA A 82 5.81 10.72 6.85
CA ALA A 82 6.19 10.09 8.12
C ALA A 82 4.95 9.74 8.95
N GLU A 83 3.97 10.63 8.99
CA GLU A 83 2.75 10.38 9.76
C GLU A 83 1.92 9.25 9.16
N ALA A 84 1.89 9.13 7.83
CA ALA A 84 1.23 8.01 7.18
C ALA A 84 1.89 6.68 7.57
N ILE A 85 3.23 6.67 7.63
CA ILE A 85 3.99 5.50 8.07
C ILE A 85 3.63 5.16 9.52
N TRP A 86 3.53 6.16 10.39
CA TRP A 86 3.18 5.93 11.79
C TRP A 86 1.77 5.40 11.95
N VAL A 87 0.83 5.83 11.10
CA VAL A 87 -0.53 5.27 11.12
C VAL A 87 -0.49 3.78 10.80
N ALA A 88 0.27 3.39 9.77
CA ALA A 88 0.42 1.97 9.44
C ALA A 88 1.05 1.21 10.61
N SER A 89 2.06 1.82 11.24
CA SER A 89 2.75 1.21 12.39
C SER A 89 1.82 1.01 13.57
N ALA A 90 1.00 2.02 13.88
CA ALA A 90 0.06 1.95 15.00
C ALA A 90 -0.98 0.85 14.77
N ILE A 91 -1.52 0.76 13.55
CA ILE A 91 -2.50 -0.28 13.23
C ILE A 91 -1.86 -1.66 13.27
N GLY A 92 -0.61 -1.77 12.77
CA GLY A 92 0.12 -3.05 12.82
C GLY A 92 0.36 -3.50 14.26
N ALA A 93 0.79 -2.58 15.12
CA ALA A 93 1.00 -2.89 16.53
C ALA A 93 -0.32 -3.26 17.20
N GLY A 94 -1.39 -2.49 16.95
CA GLY A 94 -2.70 -2.77 17.50
C GLY A 94 -3.26 -4.11 17.05
N SER A 95 -3.06 -4.45 15.79
CA SER A 95 -3.49 -5.73 15.24
C SER A 95 -2.76 -6.88 15.94
N ALA A 96 -1.43 -6.77 16.09
CA ALA A 96 -0.65 -7.80 16.77
C ALA A 96 -1.07 -7.95 18.22
N TYR A 97 -1.23 -6.85 18.92
CA TYR A 97 -1.66 -6.82 20.30
C TYR A 97 -3.04 -7.48 20.47
N THR A 98 -3.98 -7.12 19.60
CA THR A 98 -5.35 -7.63 19.67
C THR A 98 -5.42 -9.12 19.33
N HIS A 99 -4.80 -9.52 18.22
CA HIS A 99 -4.79 -10.90 17.81
C HIS A 99 -3.95 -11.78 18.75
N GLY A 100 -2.90 -11.19 19.32
CA GLY A 100 -2.00 -11.93 20.22
C GLY A 100 -2.70 -12.50 21.43
N ARG A 101 -3.83 -11.92 21.83
CA ARG A 101 -4.62 -12.45 22.95
C ARG A 101 -5.05 -13.88 22.74
N GLN A 102 -5.15 -14.31 21.48
CA GLN A 102 -5.53 -15.69 21.18
C GLN A 102 -4.53 -16.70 21.75
N SER A 103 -3.27 -16.30 21.88
CA SER A 103 -2.23 -17.18 22.45
C SER A 103 -2.51 -17.55 23.89
N PHE A 104 -3.12 -16.64 24.65
CA PHE A 104 -3.43 -16.90 26.05
C PHE A 104 -4.42 -18.03 26.26
N LYS A 105 -5.17 -18.38 25.22
CA LYS A 105 -6.08 -19.53 25.30
C LYS A 105 -5.32 -20.85 25.46
N GLN A 106 -4.05 -20.84 25.06
CA GLN A 106 -3.19 -22.03 25.09
C GLN A 106 -2.28 -22.06 26.32
N VAL A 107 -2.34 -21.02 27.15
CA VAL A 107 -1.45 -20.87 28.30
C VAL A 107 -2.27 -21.04 29.58
N PRO A 108 -1.78 -21.80 30.58
CA PRO A 108 -2.50 -21.90 31.84
C PRO A 108 -2.69 -20.54 32.47
N HIS A 109 -3.86 -20.31 33.03
CA HIS A 109 -4.17 -19.04 33.71
C HIS A 109 -3.60 -19.06 35.13
N GLU A 110 -3.02 -17.94 35.51
CA GLU A 110 -2.46 -17.81 36.83
C GLU A 110 -3.25 -16.85 37.72
N HIS A 111 -4.34 -16.33 37.20
CA HIS A 111 -5.18 -15.39 37.93
C HIS A 111 -6.57 -15.96 38.20
#